data_c56bc7630ff68a7767678937edc08298
#
_entry.id   c56bc7630ff68a7767678937edc08298
#
_cell.length_a   1.000
_cell.length_b   1.000
_cell.length_c   1.000
_cell.angle_alpha   90.00
_cell.angle_beta   90.00
_cell.angle_gamma   90.00
#
_symmetry.space_group_name_H-M   'P 1'
#
loop_
_entity.id
_entity.type
_entity.pdbx_description
1 polymer ?
#
loop_
_entity_poly.entity_id
_entity_poly.type
_entity_poly.pdbx_seq_one_letter_code
_entity_poly.pdbx_strand_id
1 'polypeptide(L)'
;MEYQPNILASTLASKKTFSFALLFPEPISPEAYWNKPMIGVRKAFQEIQQYGININIHLFKQSDPQTFKIEADQILKDNPEGVVLAPFFSRESKEFILELKKRNIPYIFIDSNIKDSDKISYIGQDSFQSGMLAAKLLDYSIPENSSILILHFAKQLDNMNHLVQREKGFYEYFQSVNQNEKRNLIILEIPDPNDPIATDKIKTTILSKPEIKGIFVTNSQVYYLGRILEQFELTGIRVIGHDLINENIAFLKKGIVDFLICQRPEEQGYRAIISLFEYLILKKEVNNENYTSIDIITKENLDYYK
;
A
#
# COMPACT_ATOMS: atom_id res chain seq x y z
N MET A 1 21.03 11.59 42.21
CA MET A 1 20.24 10.83 41.21
C MET A 1 18.90 11.53 41.12
N GLU A 2 18.63 12.22 40.01
CA GLU A 2 17.30 12.79 39.79
C GLU A 2 16.33 11.64 39.48
N TYR A 3 15.27 11.58 40.24
CA TYR A 3 14.17 10.64 40.05
C TYR A 3 13.49 10.99 38.71
N GLN A 4 13.67 10.17 37.70
CA GLN A 4 12.86 10.23 36.46
C GLN A 4 11.59 9.42 36.70
N PRO A 5 10.39 10.06 36.74
CA PRO A 5 9.14 9.33 36.88
C PRO A 5 8.99 8.33 35.75
N ASN A 6 8.61 7.10 36.06
CA ASN A 6 8.26 6.12 35.08
C ASN A 6 6.96 6.58 34.37
N ILE A 7 7.09 7.08 33.15
CA ILE A 7 5.99 7.67 32.36
C ILE A 7 4.80 6.67 32.27
N LEU A 8 5.09 5.37 32.07
CA LEU A 8 4.06 4.34 32.01
C LEU A 8 3.31 4.17 33.32
N ALA A 9 4.03 4.15 34.44
CA ALA A 9 3.40 4.08 35.79
C ALA A 9 2.55 5.34 36.05
N SER A 10 3.03 6.51 35.68
CA SER A 10 2.29 7.76 35.78
C SER A 10 1.03 7.78 34.92
N THR A 11 1.10 7.27 33.70
CA THR A 11 -0.06 7.17 32.78
C THR A 11 -1.12 6.24 33.35
N LEU A 12 -0.72 5.07 33.82
CA LEU A 12 -1.62 4.11 34.49
C LEU A 12 -2.30 4.72 35.74
N ALA A 13 -1.55 5.47 36.56
CA ALA A 13 -2.08 6.10 37.76
C ALA A 13 -3.05 7.25 37.46
N SER A 14 -2.86 7.98 36.37
CA SER A 14 -3.66 9.17 36.00
C SER A 14 -5.08 8.84 35.56
N LYS A 15 -5.39 7.59 35.19
CA LYS A 15 -6.64 7.15 34.53
C LYS A 15 -7.04 8.00 33.32
N LYS A 16 -6.08 8.72 32.72
CA LYS A 16 -6.32 9.50 31.52
C LYS A 16 -6.55 8.57 30.33
N THR A 17 -7.57 8.85 29.53
CA THR A 17 -7.83 8.17 28.27
C THR A 17 -7.33 8.98 27.10
N PHE A 18 -6.84 8.29 26.07
CA PHE A 18 -6.36 8.87 24.82
C PHE A 18 -7.11 8.21 23.67
N SER A 19 -7.55 9.02 22.72
CA SER A 19 -8.27 8.55 21.55
C SER A 19 -7.37 8.66 20.31
N PHE A 20 -7.12 7.53 19.65
CA PHE A 20 -6.47 7.48 18.36
C PHE A 20 -7.51 7.21 17.27
N ALA A 21 -7.45 7.91 16.17
CA ALA A 21 -8.32 7.66 15.03
C ALA A 21 -7.54 6.99 13.90
N LEU A 22 -8.17 6.03 13.23
CA LEU A 22 -7.65 5.39 12.01
C LEU A 22 -8.53 5.77 10.83
N LEU A 23 -7.93 6.19 9.71
CA LEU A 23 -8.62 6.46 8.46
C LEU A 23 -8.07 5.57 7.37
N PHE A 24 -8.74 4.43 7.12
CA PHE A 24 -8.28 3.39 6.21
C PHE A 24 -9.33 3.05 5.15
N PRO A 25 -8.90 2.53 3.99
CA PRO A 25 -9.84 1.93 3.04
C PRO A 25 -10.61 0.77 3.63
N GLU A 26 -11.91 0.71 3.30
CA GLU A 26 -12.76 -0.41 3.66
C GLU A 26 -12.30 -1.69 2.92
N PRO A 27 -12.11 -2.83 3.62
CA PRO A 27 -11.86 -4.11 2.97
C PRO A 27 -13.07 -4.55 2.16
N ILE A 28 -12.88 -4.85 0.88
CA ILE A 28 -13.96 -5.25 -0.05
C ILE A 28 -14.34 -6.73 0.07
N SER A 29 -13.53 -7.53 0.74
CA SER A 29 -13.75 -8.96 1.03
C SER A 29 -12.95 -9.38 2.27
N PRO A 30 -13.22 -10.56 2.87
CA PRO A 30 -12.44 -11.08 3.99
C PRO A 30 -10.94 -11.24 3.69
N GLU A 31 -10.57 -11.51 2.43
CA GLU A 31 -9.19 -11.72 1.96
C GLU A 31 -8.54 -10.44 1.43
N ALA A 32 -9.29 -9.32 1.40
CA ALA A 32 -8.77 -8.06 0.85
C ALA A 32 -7.54 -7.56 1.60
N TYR A 33 -6.65 -6.88 0.87
CA TYR A 33 -5.40 -6.30 1.38
C TYR A 33 -5.58 -5.54 2.70
N TRP A 34 -6.62 -4.68 2.80
CA TRP A 34 -6.82 -3.80 3.95
C TRP A 34 -7.22 -4.51 5.26
N ASN A 35 -7.53 -5.81 5.21
CA ASN A 35 -7.65 -6.62 6.44
C ASN A 35 -6.29 -6.85 7.12
N LYS A 36 -5.20 -6.89 6.36
CA LYS A 36 -3.87 -7.17 6.89
C LYS A 36 -3.34 -6.06 7.81
N PRO A 37 -3.36 -4.76 7.45
CA PRO A 37 -3.02 -3.69 8.37
C PRO A 37 -3.88 -3.72 9.65
N MET A 38 -5.18 -4.04 9.53
CA MET A 38 -6.08 -4.14 10.68
C MET A 38 -5.72 -5.26 11.67
N ILE A 39 -5.10 -6.36 11.20
CA ILE A 39 -4.54 -7.39 12.08
C ILE A 39 -3.41 -6.80 12.91
N GLY A 40 -2.48 -6.07 12.29
CA GLY A 40 -1.39 -5.39 12.97
C GLY A 40 -1.86 -4.36 13.99
N VAL A 41 -2.85 -3.55 13.62
CA VAL A 41 -3.50 -2.59 14.53
C VAL A 41 -4.06 -3.29 15.76
N ARG A 42 -4.80 -4.40 15.58
CA ARG A 42 -5.37 -5.16 16.70
C ARG A 42 -4.29 -5.73 17.63
N LYS A 43 -3.20 -6.26 17.09
CA LYS A 43 -2.05 -6.74 17.88
C LYS A 43 -1.44 -5.61 18.71
N ALA A 44 -1.16 -4.47 18.09
CA ALA A 44 -0.61 -3.31 18.80
C ALA A 44 -1.58 -2.81 19.88
N PHE A 45 -2.88 -2.74 19.58
CA PHE A 45 -3.90 -2.32 20.55
C PHE A 45 -3.93 -3.21 21.78
N GLN A 46 -3.85 -4.53 21.63
CA GLN A 46 -3.80 -5.47 22.77
C GLN A 46 -2.66 -5.17 23.74
N GLU A 47 -1.52 -4.67 23.23
CA GLU A 47 -0.37 -4.32 24.07
C GLU A 47 -0.54 -2.99 24.80
N ILE A 48 -1.21 -2.01 24.18
CA ILE A 48 -1.24 -0.63 24.70
C ILE A 48 -2.57 -0.23 25.35
N GLN A 49 -3.66 -0.99 25.17
CA GLN A 49 -4.99 -0.65 25.73
C GLN A 49 -4.98 -0.44 27.25
N GLN A 50 -4.13 -1.16 27.96
CA GLN A 50 -3.98 -1.01 29.41
C GLN A 50 -3.54 0.39 29.83
N TYR A 51 -2.95 1.19 28.94
CA TYR A 51 -2.53 2.56 29.19
C TYR A 51 -3.62 3.61 28.88
N GLY A 52 -4.88 3.16 28.78
CA GLY A 52 -6.02 4.03 28.53
C GLY A 52 -6.18 4.47 27.08
N ILE A 53 -5.60 3.73 26.13
CA ILE A 53 -5.75 4.02 24.70
C ILE A 53 -7.07 3.46 24.18
N ASN A 54 -7.81 4.29 23.46
CA ASN A 54 -8.95 3.89 22.62
C ASN A 54 -8.63 4.11 21.15
N ILE A 55 -9.10 3.20 20.30
CA ILE A 55 -8.91 3.32 18.83
C ILE A 55 -10.27 3.39 18.16
N ASN A 56 -10.54 4.49 17.46
CA ASN A 56 -11.72 4.70 16.64
C ASN A 56 -11.35 4.45 15.16
N ILE A 57 -12.11 3.57 14.51
CA ILE A 57 -11.83 3.14 13.14
C ILE A 57 -12.84 3.79 12.20
N HIS A 58 -12.33 4.52 11.22
CA HIS A 58 -13.05 5.18 10.16
C HIS A 58 -12.67 4.55 8.82
N LEU A 59 -13.65 4.01 8.10
CA LEU A 59 -13.41 3.28 6.86
C LEU A 59 -14.05 4.00 5.68
N PHE A 60 -13.30 4.16 4.59
CA PHE A 60 -13.76 4.78 3.37
C PHE A 60 -13.69 3.83 2.17
N LYS A 61 -14.55 4.04 1.17
CA LYS A 61 -14.59 3.24 -0.06
C LYS A 61 -13.45 3.62 -1.01
N GLN A 62 -12.69 2.63 -1.48
CA GLN A 62 -11.59 2.83 -2.43
C GLN A 62 -12.04 3.38 -3.80
N SER A 63 -13.33 3.28 -4.11
CA SER A 63 -13.93 3.76 -5.37
C SER A 63 -14.54 5.16 -5.27
N ASP A 64 -14.61 5.76 -4.05
CA ASP A 64 -15.35 7.01 -3.83
C ASP A 64 -14.63 7.94 -2.86
N PRO A 65 -13.94 8.98 -3.36
CA PRO A 65 -13.25 9.98 -2.53
C PRO A 65 -14.17 10.76 -1.57
N GLN A 66 -15.48 10.84 -1.84
CA GLN A 66 -16.42 11.55 -0.95
C GLN A 66 -16.55 10.82 0.39
N THR A 67 -16.48 9.49 0.39
CA THR A 67 -16.52 8.72 1.64
C THR A 67 -15.30 9.00 2.51
N PHE A 68 -14.12 9.22 1.91
CA PHE A 68 -12.93 9.67 2.64
C PHE A 68 -13.18 11.03 3.33
N LYS A 69 -13.76 12.01 2.63
CA LYS A 69 -14.03 13.33 3.20
C LYS A 69 -15.02 13.25 4.36
N ILE A 70 -16.08 12.44 4.23
CA ILE A 70 -17.07 12.24 5.30
C ILE A 70 -16.41 11.70 6.56
N GLU A 71 -15.60 10.67 6.44
CA GLU A 71 -14.89 10.06 7.57
C GLU A 71 -13.82 10.99 8.16
N ALA A 72 -13.10 11.72 7.31
CA ALA A 72 -12.13 12.73 7.75
C ALA A 72 -12.80 13.85 8.55
N ASP A 73 -13.96 14.35 8.10
CA ASP A 73 -14.75 15.36 8.81
C ASP A 73 -15.25 14.84 10.16
N GLN A 74 -15.60 13.54 10.25
CA GLN A 74 -16.00 12.93 11.52
C GLN A 74 -14.84 12.87 12.49
N ILE A 75 -13.64 12.47 12.04
CA ILE A 75 -12.40 12.48 12.86
C ILE A 75 -12.12 13.89 13.40
N LEU A 76 -12.30 14.93 12.57
CA LEU A 76 -12.08 16.30 13.00
C LEU A 76 -13.10 16.74 14.07
N LYS A 77 -14.33 16.24 14.05
CA LYS A 77 -15.35 16.52 15.10
C LYS A 77 -15.00 15.79 16.40
N ASP A 78 -14.53 14.56 16.31
CA ASP A 78 -14.16 13.74 17.46
C ASP A 78 -12.86 14.22 18.14
N ASN A 79 -12.05 15.01 17.43
CA ASN A 79 -10.82 15.67 17.91
C ASN A 79 -9.88 14.72 18.68
N PRO A 80 -9.38 13.64 18.05
CA PRO A 80 -8.51 12.65 18.69
C PRO A 80 -7.13 13.24 19.03
N GLU A 81 -6.40 12.58 19.95
CA GLU A 81 -5.02 12.95 20.25
C GLU A 81 -4.02 12.64 19.13
N GLY A 82 -4.37 11.73 18.21
CA GLY A 82 -3.54 11.43 17.06
C GLY A 82 -4.27 10.60 16.00
N VAL A 83 -3.76 10.64 14.79
CA VAL A 83 -4.37 9.99 13.63
C VAL A 83 -3.36 9.09 12.92
N VAL A 84 -3.78 7.88 12.57
CA VAL A 84 -3.09 7.03 11.58
C VAL A 84 -3.95 6.99 10.33
N LEU A 85 -3.39 7.39 9.19
CA LEU A 85 -4.15 7.38 7.94
C LEU A 85 -3.37 6.75 6.79
N ALA A 86 -4.11 6.09 5.91
CA ALA A 86 -3.65 5.71 4.59
C ALA A 86 -4.03 6.84 3.61
N PRO A 87 -3.09 7.67 3.14
CA PRO A 87 -3.40 8.76 2.21
C PRO A 87 -3.64 8.23 0.79
N PHE A 88 -4.68 7.39 0.66
CA PHE A 88 -5.05 6.68 -0.54
C PHE A 88 -5.43 7.65 -1.68
N PHE A 89 -6.23 8.67 -1.35
CA PHE A 89 -6.60 9.77 -2.24
C PHE A 89 -5.74 10.99 -1.92
N SER A 90 -4.76 11.29 -2.77
CA SER A 90 -3.77 12.34 -2.51
C SER A 90 -4.35 13.74 -2.31
N ARG A 91 -5.39 14.10 -3.08
CA ARG A 91 -6.01 15.45 -3.00
C ARG A 91 -6.77 15.60 -1.68
N GLU A 92 -7.64 14.67 -1.39
CA GLU A 92 -8.48 14.65 -0.18
C GLU A 92 -7.63 14.52 1.08
N SER A 93 -6.57 13.72 1.03
CA SER A 93 -5.62 13.59 2.14
C SER A 93 -4.88 14.88 2.42
N LYS A 94 -4.48 15.64 1.41
CA LYS A 94 -3.82 16.95 1.61
C LYS A 94 -4.75 17.95 2.27
N GLU A 95 -6.03 18.00 1.88
CA GLU A 95 -7.04 18.84 2.52
C GLU A 95 -7.19 18.47 4.01
N PHE A 96 -7.32 17.19 4.31
CA PHE A 96 -7.45 16.68 5.68
C PHE A 96 -6.21 16.98 6.56
N ILE A 97 -5.01 16.78 6.01
CA ILE A 97 -3.74 17.05 6.69
C ILE A 97 -3.63 18.54 7.08
N LEU A 98 -4.07 19.45 6.22
CA LEU A 98 -4.08 20.88 6.55
C LEU A 98 -4.97 21.18 7.76
N GLU A 99 -6.13 20.51 7.89
CA GLU A 99 -7.02 20.67 9.05
C GLU A 99 -6.42 20.04 10.31
N LEU A 100 -5.78 18.87 10.21
CA LEU A 100 -5.03 18.26 11.34
C LEU A 100 -3.93 19.20 11.85
N LYS A 101 -3.16 19.79 10.92
CA LYS A 101 -2.11 20.77 11.26
C LYS A 101 -2.66 21.98 11.98
N LYS A 102 -3.75 22.59 11.52
CA LYS A 102 -4.41 23.75 12.18
C LYS A 102 -4.83 23.44 13.62
N ARG A 103 -5.17 22.18 13.90
CA ARG A 103 -5.61 21.73 15.23
C ARG A 103 -4.47 21.14 16.07
N ASN A 104 -3.24 21.12 15.54
CA ASN A 104 -2.08 20.48 16.16
C ASN A 104 -2.32 19.00 16.49
N ILE A 105 -3.10 18.28 15.66
CA ILE A 105 -3.30 16.85 15.78
C ILE A 105 -2.19 16.14 15.02
N PRO A 106 -1.31 15.40 15.70
CA PRO A 106 -0.23 14.66 15.07
C PRO A 106 -0.76 13.45 14.28
N TYR A 107 -0.05 13.09 13.21
CA TYR A 107 -0.50 12.00 12.35
C TYR A 107 0.67 11.17 11.79
N ILE A 108 0.37 9.91 11.49
CA ILE A 108 1.26 8.92 10.86
C ILE A 108 0.61 8.42 9.57
N PHE A 109 1.41 8.22 8.54
CA PHE A 109 0.97 7.59 7.30
C PHE A 109 1.34 6.11 7.27
N ILE A 110 0.46 5.31 6.64
CA ILE A 110 0.76 3.93 6.21
C ILE A 110 0.48 3.76 4.72
N ASP A 111 1.11 2.76 4.10
CA ASP A 111 0.91 2.32 2.72
C ASP A 111 1.33 3.34 1.66
N SER A 112 0.81 4.54 1.69
CA SER A 112 1.15 5.63 0.78
C SER A 112 1.74 6.81 1.53
N ASN A 113 2.65 7.54 0.89
CA ASN A 113 3.33 8.70 1.48
C ASN A 113 2.98 9.98 0.74
N ILE A 114 2.84 11.07 1.48
CA ILE A 114 2.83 12.42 0.94
C ILE A 114 4.10 13.09 1.42
N LYS A 115 5.02 13.38 0.49
CA LYS A 115 6.27 14.09 0.77
C LYS A 115 5.97 15.52 1.25
N ASP A 116 6.94 16.11 1.94
CA ASP A 116 6.88 17.51 2.42
C ASP A 116 5.64 17.81 3.30
N SER A 117 5.23 16.82 4.10
CA SER A 117 4.18 16.96 5.10
C SER A 117 4.78 16.88 6.52
N ASP A 118 4.11 17.52 7.49
CA ASP A 118 4.55 17.54 8.90
C ASP A 118 4.14 16.25 9.65
N LYS A 119 4.12 15.11 8.97
CA LYS A 119 3.82 13.81 9.57
C LYS A 119 4.87 13.46 10.63
N ILE A 120 4.46 12.77 11.68
CA ILE A 120 5.40 12.16 12.65
C ILE A 120 6.23 11.11 11.94
N SER A 121 5.57 10.22 11.19
CA SER A 121 6.21 9.12 10.48
C SER A 121 5.41 8.70 9.27
N TYR A 122 6.11 8.16 8.29
CA TYR A 122 5.56 7.27 7.26
C TYR A 122 6.03 5.85 7.53
N ILE A 123 5.12 4.90 7.56
CA ILE A 123 5.42 3.47 7.72
C ILE A 123 4.84 2.73 6.53
N GLY A 124 5.71 2.27 5.66
CA GLY A 124 5.30 1.62 4.41
C GLY A 124 6.48 1.27 3.53
N GLN A 125 6.19 0.82 2.33
CA GLN A 125 7.22 0.49 1.36
C GLN A 125 7.61 1.72 0.55
N ASP A 126 8.89 1.83 0.17
CA ASP A 126 9.29 2.80 -0.86
C ASP A 126 8.70 2.37 -2.21
N SER A 127 7.61 3.02 -2.60
CA SER A 127 6.88 2.68 -3.82
C SER A 127 7.71 2.91 -5.08
N PHE A 128 8.59 3.92 -5.08
CA PHE A 128 9.49 4.17 -6.21
C PHE A 128 10.50 3.04 -6.36
N GLN A 129 11.17 2.65 -5.27
CA GLN A 129 12.12 1.53 -5.28
C GLN A 129 11.43 0.19 -5.58
N SER A 130 10.19 0.00 -5.13
CA SER A 130 9.37 -1.16 -5.49
C SER A 130 9.12 -1.24 -6.99
N GLY A 131 8.85 -0.10 -7.64
CA GLY A 131 8.71 -0.01 -9.10
C GLY A 131 10.01 -0.33 -9.83
N MET A 132 11.15 0.22 -9.38
CA MET A 132 12.47 -0.10 -9.94
C MET A 132 12.78 -1.59 -9.82
N LEU A 133 12.47 -2.21 -8.68
CA LEU A 133 12.67 -3.63 -8.46
C LEU A 133 11.82 -4.48 -9.40
N ALA A 134 10.54 -4.13 -9.58
CA ALA A 134 9.65 -4.81 -10.51
C ALA A 134 10.19 -4.75 -11.96
N ALA A 135 10.66 -3.58 -12.37
CA ALA A 135 11.29 -3.39 -13.69
C ALA A 135 12.52 -4.28 -13.87
N LYS A 136 13.41 -4.32 -12.88
CA LYS A 136 14.61 -5.15 -12.89
C LYS A 136 14.30 -6.64 -12.98
N LEU A 137 13.30 -7.11 -12.24
CA LEU A 137 12.88 -8.52 -12.27
C LEU A 137 12.33 -8.90 -13.64
N LEU A 138 11.48 -8.05 -14.25
CA LEU A 138 11.00 -8.30 -15.61
C LEU A 138 12.12 -8.23 -16.63
N ASP A 139 13.01 -7.25 -16.55
CA ASP A 139 14.12 -7.09 -17.47
C ASP A 139 15.01 -8.35 -17.55
N TYR A 140 15.28 -8.98 -16.41
CA TYR A 140 16.05 -10.22 -16.32
C TYR A 140 15.26 -11.48 -16.74
N SER A 141 13.94 -11.41 -16.79
CA SER A 141 13.06 -12.57 -16.97
C SER A 141 12.51 -12.72 -18.39
N ILE A 142 12.62 -11.67 -19.22
CA ILE A 142 12.04 -11.65 -20.57
C ILE A 142 13.12 -11.39 -21.63
N PRO A 143 12.93 -11.88 -22.88
CA PRO A 143 13.87 -11.65 -23.95
C PRO A 143 14.13 -10.15 -24.20
N GLU A 144 15.32 -9.83 -24.68
CA GLU A 144 15.62 -8.50 -25.26
C GLU A 144 14.58 -8.15 -26.34
N ASN A 145 14.34 -6.88 -26.59
CA ASN A 145 13.36 -6.40 -27.57
C ASN A 145 11.89 -6.75 -27.27
N SER A 146 11.58 -7.29 -26.10
CA SER A 146 10.19 -7.51 -25.67
C SER A 146 9.55 -6.22 -25.16
N SER A 147 8.23 -6.07 -25.39
CA SER A 147 7.43 -5.03 -24.77
C SER A 147 6.95 -5.44 -23.37
N ILE A 148 6.74 -4.47 -22.51
CA ILE A 148 6.18 -4.67 -21.18
C ILE A 148 4.89 -3.87 -21.05
N LEU A 149 3.85 -4.51 -20.54
CA LEU A 149 2.58 -3.88 -20.20
C LEU A 149 2.58 -3.49 -18.71
N ILE A 150 2.40 -2.21 -18.43
CA ILE A 150 2.13 -1.71 -17.08
C ILE A 150 0.61 -1.58 -16.96
N LEU A 151 0.03 -2.38 -16.06
CA LEU A 151 -1.42 -2.46 -15.89
C LEU A 151 -1.82 -1.85 -14.55
N HIS A 152 -2.67 -0.82 -14.61
CA HIS A 152 -3.25 -0.17 -13.45
C HIS A 152 -4.73 -0.53 -13.32
N PHE A 153 -5.10 -1.12 -12.20
CA PHE A 153 -6.50 -1.21 -11.79
C PHE A 153 -6.81 -0.02 -10.88
N ALA A 154 -7.18 1.11 -11.48
CA ALA A 154 -7.38 2.37 -10.76
C ALA A 154 -8.37 3.28 -11.48
N LYS A 155 -9.34 3.84 -10.74
CA LYS A 155 -10.34 4.77 -11.27
C LYS A 155 -9.79 6.20 -11.45
N GLN A 156 -8.84 6.61 -10.62
CA GLN A 156 -8.21 7.93 -10.61
C GLN A 156 -6.72 7.76 -10.31
N LEU A 157 -5.96 7.25 -11.27
CA LEU A 157 -4.54 6.93 -11.08
C LEU A 157 -3.73 8.14 -10.58
N ASP A 158 -3.98 9.33 -11.13
CA ASP A 158 -3.31 10.58 -10.75
C ASP A 158 -3.55 10.98 -9.28
N ASN A 159 -4.60 10.47 -8.66
CA ASN A 159 -4.92 10.68 -7.24
C ASN A 159 -4.37 9.57 -6.31
N MET A 160 -3.71 8.54 -6.86
CA MET A 160 -3.18 7.39 -6.11
C MET A 160 -1.64 7.40 -6.12
N ASN A 161 -1.04 8.19 -5.22
CA ASN A 161 0.40 8.48 -5.25
C ASN A 161 1.29 7.24 -5.25
N HIS A 162 0.97 6.19 -4.50
CA HIS A 162 1.76 4.96 -4.47
C HIS A 162 1.84 4.27 -5.83
N LEU A 163 0.75 4.26 -6.62
CA LEU A 163 0.76 3.69 -7.97
C LEU A 163 1.59 4.54 -8.93
N VAL A 164 1.43 5.87 -8.86
CA VAL A 164 2.22 6.82 -9.65
C VAL A 164 3.72 6.68 -9.34
N GLN A 165 4.10 6.51 -8.07
CA GLN A 165 5.51 6.32 -7.70
C GLN A 165 6.05 4.97 -8.18
N ARG A 166 5.28 3.89 -8.12
CA ARG A 166 5.68 2.59 -8.69
C ARG A 166 5.91 2.68 -10.20
N GLU A 167 5.00 3.31 -10.92
CA GLU A 167 5.16 3.55 -12.36
C GLU A 167 6.43 4.37 -12.65
N LYS A 168 6.63 5.48 -11.94
CA LYS A 168 7.83 6.31 -12.10
C LYS A 168 9.12 5.53 -11.85
N GLY A 169 9.18 4.75 -10.76
CA GLY A 169 10.33 3.90 -10.48
C GLY A 169 10.57 2.85 -11.57
N PHE A 170 9.49 2.28 -12.11
CA PHE A 170 9.57 1.33 -13.22
C PHE A 170 10.18 1.96 -14.48
N TYR A 171 9.75 3.17 -14.84
CA TYR A 171 10.33 3.91 -15.96
C TYR A 171 11.78 4.29 -15.70
N GLU A 172 12.11 4.77 -14.51
CA GLU A 172 13.46 5.21 -14.15
C GLU A 172 14.49 4.10 -14.29
N TYR A 173 14.11 2.85 -13.94
CA TYR A 173 14.99 1.70 -14.14
C TYR A 173 15.45 1.60 -15.61
N PHE A 174 14.52 1.61 -16.57
CA PHE A 174 14.85 1.49 -17.99
C PHE A 174 15.55 2.72 -18.57
N GLN A 175 15.34 3.88 -17.97
CA GLN A 175 16.10 5.09 -18.37
C GLN A 175 17.55 5.03 -17.86
N SER A 176 17.79 4.46 -16.68
CA SER A 176 19.10 4.43 -16.05
C SER A 176 20.01 3.31 -16.58
N VAL A 177 19.46 2.15 -16.94
CA VAL A 177 20.24 0.94 -17.29
C VAL A 177 20.54 0.85 -18.79
N ASN A 178 19.63 1.30 -19.66
CA ASN A 178 19.75 1.13 -21.11
C ASN A 178 19.66 2.44 -21.86
N GLN A 179 20.79 3.13 -22.03
CA GLN A 179 20.86 4.32 -22.90
C GLN A 179 20.70 3.97 -24.40
N ASN A 180 20.94 2.72 -24.83
CA ASN A 180 20.96 2.30 -26.22
C ASN A 180 19.77 1.41 -26.64
N GLU A 181 19.05 0.76 -25.73
CA GLU A 181 17.92 -0.12 -26.04
C GLU A 181 16.70 0.24 -25.19
N LYS A 182 15.82 1.06 -25.76
CA LYS A 182 14.55 1.43 -25.09
C LYS A 182 13.55 0.29 -25.23
N ARG A 183 13.26 -0.44 -24.14
CA ARG A 183 12.09 -1.32 -24.11
C ARG A 183 10.81 -0.52 -24.36
N ASN A 184 9.91 -1.08 -25.14
CA ASN A 184 8.59 -0.49 -25.35
C ASN A 184 7.72 -0.74 -24.13
N LEU A 185 7.41 0.31 -23.38
CA LEU A 185 6.53 0.29 -22.21
C LEU A 185 5.14 0.75 -22.60
N ILE A 186 4.16 -0.11 -22.40
CA ILE A 186 2.75 0.14 -22.75
C ILE A 186 1.98 0.32 -21.44
N ILE A 187 1.24 1.41 -21.31
CA ILE A 187 0.38 1.63 -20.14
C ILE A 187 -1.05 1.26 -20.49
N LEU A 188 -1.72 0.56 -19.59
CA LEU A 188 -3.14 0.27 -19.66
C LEU A 188 -3.80 0.56 -18.31
N GLU A 189 -4.76 1.48 -18.32
CA GLU A 189 -5.60 1.79 -17.17
C GLU A 189 -6.96 1.11 -17.30
N ILE A 190 -7.36 0.40 -16.25
CA ILE A 190 -8.65 -0.26 -16.08
C ILE A 190 -9.31 0.33 -14.84
N PRO A 191 -10.27 1.24 -15.00
CA PRO A 191 -10.93 1.92 -13.88
C PRO A 191 -11.70 0.98 -12.95
N ASP A 192 -12.35 -0.04 -13.53
CA ASP A 192 -13.07 -1.09 -12.80
C ASP A 192 -12.76 -2.45 -13.43
N PRO A 193 -12.04 -3.34 -12.74
CA PRO A 193 -11.73 -4.67 -13.26
C PRO A 193 -12.97 -5.58 -13.37
N ASN A 194 -14.09 -5.25 -12.72
CA ASN A 194 -15.36 -5.98 -12.82
C ASN A 194 -16.24 -5.51 -14.00
N ASP A 195 -15.85 -4.43 -14.69
CA ASP A 195 -16.53 -4.01 -15.91
C ASP A 195 -16.37 -5.12 -16.97
N PRO A 196 -17.47 -5.57 -17.61
CA PRO A 196 -17.41 -6.57 -18.69
C PRO A 196 -16.42 -6.23 -19.82
N ILE A 197 -16.19 -4.93 -20.09
CA ILE A 197 -15.26 -4.46 -21.11
C ILE A 197 -13.79 -4.61 -20.67
N ALA A 198 -13.51 -4.65 -19.37
CA ALA A 198 -12.14 -4.72 -18.84
C ALA A 198 -11.39 -5.96 -19.34
N THR A 199 -12.03 -7.11 -19.27
CA THR A 199 -11.48 -8.41 -19.74
C THR A 199 -11.12 -8.35 -21.23
N ASP A 200 -12.04 -7.88 -22.06
CA ASP A 200 -11.81 -7.78 -23.51
C ASP A 200 -10.71 -6.75 -23.84
N LYS A 201 -10.65 -5.64 -23.12
CA LYS A 201 -9.62 -4.62 -23.31
C LYS A 201 -8.22 -5.17 -22.99
N ILE A 202 -8.06 -5.87 -21.88
CA ILE A 202 -6.78 -6.50 -21.49
C ILE A 202 -6.40 -7.58 -22.50
N LYS A 203 -7.31 -8.53 -22.79
CA LYS A 203 -7.10 -9.61 -23.75
C LYS A 203 -6.71 -9.08 -25.13
N THR A 204 -7.48 -8.12 -25.67
CA THR A 204 -7.22 -7.53 -27.00
C THR A 204 -5.85 -6.81 -27.01
N THR A 205 -5.49 -6.11 -25.95
CA THR A 205 -4.18 -5.46 -25.82
C THR A 205 -3.04 -6.48 -25.93
N ILE A 206 -3.16 -7.61 -25.21
CA ILE A 206 -2.14 -8.67 -25.21
C ILE A 206 -2.08 -9.36 -26.58
N LEU A 207 -3.21 -9.74 -27.15
CA LEU A 207 -3.25 -10.47 -28.42
C LEU A 207 -2.85 -9.62 -29.63
N SER A 208 -3.13 -8.32 -29.62
CA SER A 208 -2.73 -7.41 -30.69
C SER A 208 -1.24 -7.03 -30.68
N LYS A 209 -0.54 -7.37 -29.58
CA LYS A 209 0.87 -7.03 -29.36
C LYS A 209 1.65 -8.25 -28.86
N PRO A 210 1.94 -9.23 -29.74
CA PRO A 210 2.58 -10.50 -29.37
C PRO A 210 4.01 -10.33 -28.81
N GLU A 211 4.61 -9.16 -28.99
CA GLU A 211 5.87 -8.75 -28.42
C GLU A 211 5.78 -8.46 -26.90
N ILE A 212 4.58 -8.34 -26.31
CA ILE A 212 4.40 -8.24 -24.86
C ILE A 212 4.83 -9.57 -24.22
N LYS A 213 5.95 -9.55 -23.47
CA LYS A 213 6.44 -10.72 -22.73
C LYS A 213 6.51 -10.48 -21.21
N GLY A 214 6.27 -9.26 -20.77
CA GLY A 214 6.19 -8.91 -19.37
C GLY A 214 4.94 -8.11 -19.05
N ILE A 215 4.31 -8.36 -17.91
CA ILE A 215 3.20 -7.55 -17.38
C ILE A 215 3.49 -7.21 -15.92
N PHE A 216 3.44 -5.92 -15.61
CA PHE A 216 3.53 -5.40 -14.25
C PHE A 216 2.18 -4.86 -13.80
N VAL A 217 1.57 -5.49 -12.79
CA VAL A 217 0.36 -4.99 -12.14
C VAL A 217 0.75 -4.20 -10.90
N THR A 218 0.42 -2.91 -10.88
CA THR A 218 0.97 -1.96 -9.90
C THR A 218 0.35 -2.02 -8.51
N ASN A 219 -0.73 -2.81 -8.31
CA ASN A 219 -1.41 -2.97 -7.04
C ASN A 219 -1.68 -4.46 -6.71
N SER A 220 -2.40 -4.71 -5.60
CA SER A 220 -2.72 -6.06 -5.10
C SER A 220 -3.73 -6.85 -5.96
N GLN A 221 -4.16 -6.32 -7.10
CA GLN A 221 -5.23 -6.91 -7.93
C GLN A 221 -4.71 -7.75 -9.10
N VAL A 222 -3.50 -8.30 -9.02
CA VAL A 222 -2.92 -9.12 -10.11
C VAL A 222 -3.73 -10.38 -10.41
N TYR A 223 -4.55 -10.85 -9.48
CA TYR A 223 -5.45 -11.99 -9.69
C TYR A 223 -6.49 -11.77 -10.80
N TYR A 224 -6.91 -10.52 -11.07
CA TYR A 224 -7.77 -10.23 -12.21
C TYR A 224 -7.06 -10.55 -13.54
N LEU A 225 -5.81 -10.14 -13.68
CA LEU A 225 -4.99 -10.54 -14.83
C LEU A 225 -4.79 -12.05 -14.86
N GLY A 226 -4.50 -12.68 -13.71
CA GLY A 226 -4.33 -14.14 -13.60
C GLY A 226 -5.52 -14.92 -14.12
N ARG A 227 -6.75 -14.48 -13.81
CA ARG A 227 -8.00 -15.09 -14.34
C ARG A 227 -8.08 -14.97 -15.87
N ILE A 228 -7.71 -13.81 -16.43
CA ILE A 228 -7.75 -13.59 -17.89
C ILE A 228 -6.71 -14.48 -18.58
N LEU A 229 -5.48 -14.53 -18.07
CA LEU A 229 -4.42 -15.37 -18.65
C LEU A 229 -4.79 -16.85 -18.61
N GLU A 230 -5.38 -17.33 -17.52
CA GLU A 230 -5.85 -18.72 -17.37
C GLU A 230 -7.03 -19.02 -18.31
N GLN A 231 -8.05 -18.16 -18.32
CA GLN A 231 -9.26 -18.34 -19.11
C GLN A 231 -9.00 -18.42 -20.61
N PHE A 232 -8.05 -17.63 -21.11
CA PHE A 232 -7.72 -17.53 -22.53
C PHE A 232 -6.43 -18.25 -22.92
N GLU A 233 -5.87 -19.07 -22.02
CA GLU A 233 -4.64 -19.85 -22.21
C GLU A 233 -3.45 -19.01 -22.72
N LEU A 234 -3.35 -17.75 -22.27
CA LEU A 234 -2.29 -16.83 -22.67
C LEU A 234 -1.01 -17.15 -21.89
N THR A 235 -0.05 -17.76 -22.57
CA THR A 235 1.21 -18.27 -21.98
C THR A 235 2.43 -17.50 -22.51
N GLY A 236 3.59 -17.75 -21.88
CA GLY A 236 4.86 -17.13 -22.31
C GLY A 236 5.00 -15.65 -21.95
N ILE A 237 4.26 -15.20 -20.94
CA ILE A 237 4.27 -13.84 -20.40
C ILE A 237 4.71 -13.92 -18.94
N ARG A 238 5.71 -13.13 -18.53
CA ARG A 238 6.11 -12.99 -17.14
C ARG A 238 5.27 -11.97 -16.43
N VAL A 239 4.77 -12.30 -15.24
CA VAL A 239 3.83 -11.46 -14.50
C VAL A 239 4.37 -11.13 -13.13
N ILE A 240 4.38 -9.83 -12.82
CA ILE A 240 4.67 -9.30 -11.47
C ILE A 240 3.45 -8.58 -10.94
N GLY A 241 3.12 -8.85 -9.68
CA GLY A 241 2.08 -8.14 -8.94
C GLY A 241 2.52 -7.81 -7.53
N HIS A 242 1.57 -7.36 -6.72
CA HIS A 242 1.79 -7.00 -5.33
C HIS A 242 0.91 -7.85 -4.41
N ASP A 243 1.42 -8.06 -3.19
CA ASP A 243 0.73 -8.56 -2.02
C ASP A 243 0.32 -10.03 -2.00
N LEU A 244 0.47 -10.61 -0.81
CA LEU A 244 0.13 -11.99 -0.50
C LEU A 244 -1.34 -12.10 -0.05
N ILE A 245 -2.28 -11.77 -0.94
CA ILE A 245 -3.68 -12.12 -0.76
C ILE A 245 -3.94 -13.52 -1.35
N ASN A 246 -4.95 -14.22 -0.86
CA ASN A 246 -5.19 -15.62 -1.22
C ASN A 246 -5.32 -15.85 -2.72
N GLU A 247 -6.01 -14.97 -3.43
CA GLU A 247 -6.18 -15.05 -4.88
C GLU A 247 -4.84 -14.91 -5.62
N ASN A 248 -3.99 -13.97 -5.21
CA ASN A 248 -2.68 -13.79 -5.83
C ASN A 248 -1.78 -15.01 -5.57
N ILE A 249 -1.81 -15.53 -4.34
CA ILE A 249 -1.10 -16.76 -3.95
C ILE A 249 -1.51 -17.95 -4.81
N ALA A 250 -2.82 -18.08 -5.12
CA ALA A 250 -3.30 -19.16 -5.98
C ALA A 250 -2.67 -19.11 -7.37
N PHE A 251 -2.57 -17.92 -7.99
CA PHE A 251 -1.94 -17.75 -9.30
C PHE A 251 -0.42 -17.87 -9.26
N LEU A 252 0.24 -17.46 -8.16
CA LEU A 252 1.65 -17.70 -7.94
C LEU A 252 1.97 -19.22 -7.89
N LYS A 253 1.17 -19.99 -7.14
CA LYS A 253 1.32 -21.45 -7.06
C LYS A 253 1.11 -22.16 -8.39
N LYS A 254 0.20 -21.65 -9.22
CA LYS A 254 -0.04 -22.16 -10.59
C LYS A 254 1.06 -21.77 -11.57
N GLY A 255 1.96 -20.83 -11.23
CA GLY A 255 3.01 -20.30 -12.11
C GLY A 255 2.47 -19.36 -13.20
N ILE A 256 1.27 -18.81 -13.02
CA ILE A 256 0.68 -17.78 -13.89
C ILE A 256 1.21 -16.39 -13.48
N VAL A 257 1.42 -16.18 -12.20
CA VAL A 257 2.17 -15.04 -11.65
C VAL A 257 3.55 -15.56 -11.25
N ASP A 258 4.61 -14.87 -11.67
CA ASP A 258 5.99 -15.28 -11.40
C ASP A 258 6.50 -14.68 -10.09
N PHE A 259 6.17 -13.42 -9.81
CA PHE A 259 6.64 -12.69 -8.63
C PHE A 259 5.51 -11.91 -7.98
N LEU A 260 5.48 -11.92 -6.65
CA LEU A 260 4.70 -10.99 -5.85
C LEU A 260 5.65 -10.15 -4.99
N ILE A 261 5.44 -8.84 -4.99
CA ILE A 261 6.17 -7.92 -4.11
C ILE A 261 5.32 -7.71 -2.86
N CYS A 262 5.78 -8.19 -1.71
CA CYS A 262 5.07 -8.05 -0.44
C CYS A 262 5.46 -6.76 0.27
N GLN A 263 4.45 -6.03 0.75
CA GLN A 263 4.61 -4.74 1.45
C GLN A 263 4.60 -4.86 2.98
N ARG A 264 4.43 -6.06 3.53
CA ARG A 264 4.28 -6.32 4.97
C ARG A 264 3.17 -5.49 5.61
N PRO A 265 1.95 -5.53 5.11
CA PRO A 265 0.87 -4.64 5.56
C PRO A 265 0.51 -4.81 7.05
N GLU A 266 0.63 -6.01 7.60
CA GLU A 266 0.41 -6.25 9.03
C GLU A 266 1.44 -5.52 9.89
N GLU A 267 2.71 -5.57 9.50
CA GLU A 267 3.79 -4.83 10.17
C GLU A 267 3.55 -3.31 10.12
N GLN A 268 3.05 -2.79 8.99
CA GLN A 268 2.72 -1.39 8.86
C GLN A 268 1.67 -0.96 9.88
N GLY A 269 0.56 -1.69 9.98
CA GLY A 269 -0.51 -1.39 10.93
C GLY A 269 -0.04 -1.46 12.38
N TYR A 270 0.73 -2.48 12.74
CA TYR A 270 1.30 -2.63 14.07
C TYR A 270 2.24 -1.47 14.43
N ARG A 271 3.24 -1.23 13.59
CA ARG A 271 4.25 -0.18 13.83
C ARG A 271 3.65 1.21 13.89
N ALA A 272 2.60 1.49 13.11
CA ALA A 272 1.95 2.79 13.12
C ALA A 272 1.31 3.10 14.48
N ILE A 273 0.61 2.15 15.05
CA ILE A 273 -0.03 2.31 16.37
C ILE A 273 1.04 2.44 17.47
N ILE A 274 2.06 1.59 17.44
CA ILE A 274 3.16 1.66 18.43
C ILE A 274 3.91 2.98 18.31
N SER A 275 4.22 3.45 17.10
CA SER A 275 4.92 4.72 16.89
C SER A 275 4.09 5.91 17.36
N LEU A 276 2.77 5.90 17.13
CA LEU A 276 1.89 6.96 17.64
C LEU A 276 1.84 6.96 19.19
N PHE A 277 1.78 5.78 19.79
CA PHE A 277 1.85 5.62 21.24
C PHE A 277 3.20 6.08 21.80
N GLU A 278 4.32 5.71 21.20
CA GLU A 278 5.66 6.13 21.62
C GLU A 278 5.80 7.64 21.56
N TYR A 279 5.34 8.28 20.48
CA TYR A 279 5.39 9.72 20.31
C TYR A 279 4.49 10.45 21.32
N LEU A 280 3.21 10.07 21.42
CA LEU A 280 2.22 10.79 22.23
C LEU A 280 2.34 10.53 23.73
N ILE A 281 2.60 9.29 24.11
CA ILE A 281 2.56 8.86 25.50
C ILE A 281 3.96 8.80 26.11
N LEU A 282 4.90 8.13 25.41
CA LEU A 282 6.26 7.97 25.92
C LEU A 282 7.16 9.17 25.61
N LYS A 283 6.68 10.13 24.81
CA LYS A 283 7.43 11.33 24.39
C LYS A 283 8.76 11.01 23.72
N LYS A 284 8.82 9.87 23.03
CA LYS A 284 9.99 9.46 22.26
C LYS A 284 10.00 10.10 20.87
N GLU A 285 11.17 10.35 20.35
CA GLU A 285 11.36 10.67 18.96
C GLU A 285 11.07 9.45 18.08
N VAL A 286 10.39 9.67 16.96
CA VAL A 286 10.06 8.68 15.96
C VAL A 286 10.67 9.09 14.62
N ASN A 287 11.28 8.15 13.92
CA ASN A 287 11.84 8.42 12.60
C ASN A 287 10.75 8.86 11.62
N ASN A 288 10.99 9.92 10.87
CA ASN A 288 10.02 10.47 9.93
C ASN A 288 9.72 9.51 8.75
N GLU A 289 10.70 8.71 8.33
CA GLU A 289 10.55 7.68 7.29
C GLU A 289 10.96 6.32 7.86
N ASN A 290 10.01 5.40 7.93
CA ASN A 290 10.16 4.04 8.47
C ASN A 290 9.78 3.01 7.41
N TYR A 291 10.68 2.76 6.47
CA TYR A 291 10.42 1.82 5.39
C TYR A 291 10.29 0.37 5.89
N THR A 292 9.31 -0.34 5.32
CA THR A 292 9.23 -1.79 5.39
C THR A 292 10.07 -2.41 4.28
N SER A 293 10.48 -3.67 4.46
CA SER A 293 11.23 -4.40 3.43
C SER A 293 10.43 -4.53 2.14
N ILE A 294 11.16 -4.59 1.01
CA ILE A 294 10.60 -4.95 -0.30
C ILE A 294 10.89 -6.44 -0.51
N ASP A 295 9.97 -7.30 -0.11
CA ASP A 295 10.17 -8.75 -0.20
C ASP A 295 9.71 -9.26 -1.57
N ILE A 296 10.58 -10.02 -2.24
CA ILE A 296 10.28 -10.70 -3.49
C ILE A 296 9.82 -12.12 -3.16
N ILE A 297 8.58 -12.43 -3.53
CA ILE A 297 7.98 -13.73 -3.27
C ILE A 297 7.81 -14.47 -4.58
N THR A 298 8.34 -15.68 -4.59
CA THR A 298 8.17 -16.67 -5.66
C THR A 298 7.46 -17.91 -5.10
N LYS A 299 7.11 -18.84 -5.97
CA LYS A 299 6.54 -20.12 -5.56
C LYS A 299 7.44 -20.87 -4.56
N GLU A 300 8.75 -20.73 -4.71
CA GLU A 300 9.76 -21.47 -3.95
C GLU A 300 9.93 -20.95 -2.53
N ASN A 301 9.72 -19.64 -2.28
CA ASN A 301 9.90 -19.05 -0.95
C ASN A 301 8.58 -18.68 -0.26
N LEU A 302 7.43 -18.91 -0.90
CA LEU A 302 6.10 -18.51 -0.39
C LEU A 302 5.82 -19.05 1.02
N ASP A 303 6.22 -20.28 1.30
CA ASP A 303 5.89 -20.95 2.58
C ASP A 303 6.58 -20.32 3.80
N TYR A 304 7.63 -19.54 3.58
CA TYR A 304 8.35 -18.80 4.64
C TYR A 304 7.70 -17.45 5.00
N TYR A 305 6.62 -17.05 4.28
CA TYR A 305 5.92 -15.78 4.46
C TYR A 305 4.47 -15.94 4.91
N LYS A 306 4.12 -17.11 5.44
CA LYS A 306 2.79 -17.43 6.00
C LYS A 306 2.68 -17.08 7.46
#